data_c340ae6ae74e81a833cd86f6480d541e
#
_entry.id   c340ae6ae74e81a833cd86f6480d541e
#
_cell.length_a   1.000
_cell.length_b   1.000
_cell.length_c   1.000
_cell.angle_alpha   90.00
_cell.angle_beta   90.00
_cell.angle_gamma   90.00
#
_symmetry.space_group_name_H-M   'P 1'
#
loop_
_entity.id
_entity.type
_entity.pdbx_description
1 polymer ?
#
loop_
_entity_poly.entity_id
_entity_poly.type
_entity_poly.pdbx_seq_one_letter_code
_entity_poly.pdbx_strand_id
1 'polypeptide(L)'
;MYFKTTLRNILFTLSALFISTSAVHAADAVSPQAEPEVIFICTGNTGRSPMAEALAKQLAANNHWKMNIESRGVNVNPKETTPEKGTQTLLKERGIDISDHRAQSLTEQDIAKAQYLLTMTASHKEKVLKNYPQSAGKVFTLAEFAKNEQKDLDDPWGKPMDAYEKVASQLDTYLPLALAKIAAAKPAK
;
A
#
# COMPACT_ATOMS: atom_id res chain seq x y z
N MET A 1 -42.30 -82.08 48.76
CA MET A 1 -42.94 -81.03 48.00
C MET A 1 -41.82 -80.19 47.46
N TYR A 2 -41.44 -80.44 46.17
CA TYR A 2 -40.22 -79.89 45.59
C TYR A 2 -40.56 -78.67 44.70
N PHE A 3 -39.97 -77.50 44.93
CA PHE A 3 -40.03 -76.44 44.04
C PHE A 3 -38.66 -76.30 43.34
N LYS A 4 -38.65 -76.52 42.05
CA LYS A 4 -37.51 -76.31 41.16
C LYS A 4 -37.48 -74.84 40.74
N THR A 5 -36.42 -74.10 41.09
CA THR A 5 -36.18 -72.77 40.62
C THR A 5 -35.25 -72.85 39.43
N THR A 6 -35.72 -72.39 38.27
CA THR A 6 -34.98 -72.31 37.01
C THR A 6 -34.16 -71.00 36.94
N LEU A 7 -32.86 -71.13 36.89
CA LEU A 7 -31.95 -69.99 36.67
C LEU A 7 -31.93 -69.61 35.17
N ARG A 8 -32.33 -68.39 34.86
CA ARG A 8 -32.28 -67.84 33.48
C ARG A 8 -31.05 -66.98 33.38
N ASN A 9 -30.08 -67.47 32.59
CA ASN A 9 -28.88 -66.69 32.21
C ASN A 9 -29.26 -65.51 31.32
N ILE A 10 -29.00 -64.26 31.76
CA ILE A 10 -29.10 -63.06 30.96
C ILE A 10 -27.68 -62.73 30.47
N LEU A 11 -27.48 -62.96 29.21
CA LEU A 11 -26.25 -62.52 28.50
C LEU A 11 -26.32 -61.01 28.26
N PHE A 12 -25.48 -60.21 28.95
CA PHE A 12 -25.27 -58.80 28.63
C PHE A 12 -24.23 -58.69 27.52
N THR A 13 -24.68 -58.40 26.32
CA THR A 13 -23.78 -57.99 25.22
C THR A 13 -23.38 -56.53 25.39
N LEU A 14 -22.12 -56.28 25.71
CA LEU A 14 -21.52 -54.95 25.79
C LEU A 14 -21.24 -54.47 24.37
N SER A 15 -22.11 -53.63 23.81
CA SER A 15 -21.83 -52.93 22.55
C SER A 15 -20.89 -51.76 22.82
N ALA A 16 -19.64 -51.90 22.43
CA ALA A 16 -18.66 -50.79 22.46
C ALA A 16 -18.97 -49.82 21.31
N LEU A 17 -19.46 -48.64 21.66
CA LEU A 17 -19.68 -47.53 20.73
C LEU A 17 -18.34 -46.85 20.49
N PHE A 18 -17.72 -47.12 19.35
CA PHE A 18 -16.54 -46.35 18.88
C PHE A 18 -16.99 -44.97 18.41
N ILE A 19 -16.81 -43.94 19.24
CA ILE A 19 -16.96 -42.55 18.85
C ILE A 19 -15.66 -42.16 18.12
N SER A 20 -15.69 -42.18 16.78
CA SER A 20 -14.65 -41.57 15.94
C SER A 20 -14.72 -40.05 16.08
N THR A 21 -13.85 -39.48 16.86
CA THR A 21 -13.61 -38.03 16.86
C THR A 21 -12.84 -37.64 15.61
N SER A 22 -13.55 -37.26 14.56
CA SER A 22 -12.94 -36.57 13.41
C SER A 22 -12.43 -35.25 13.89
N ALA A 23 -11.11 -35.12 14.07
CA ALA A 23 -10.44 -33.84 14.24
C ALA A 23 -10.61 -33.03 12.94
N VAL A 24 -11.59 -32.14 12.94
CA VAL A 24 -11.67 -31.09 11.91
C VAL A 24 -10.47 -30.20 12.11
N HIS A 25 -9.46 -30.39 11.28
CA HIS A 25 -8.41 -29.37 11.09
C HIS A 25 -9.11 -28.14 10.54
N ALA A 26 -9.37 -27.17 11.40
CA ALA A 26 -9.66 -25.82 10.96
C ALA A 26 -8.42 -25.36 10.17
N ALA A 27 -8.50 -25.43 8.84
CA ALA A 27 -7.57 -24.71 7.99
C ALA A 27 -7.64 -23.26 8.48
N ASP A 28 -6.52 -22.73 8.98
CA ASP A 28 -6.39 -21.32 9.32
C ASP A 28 -6.85 -20.53 8.11
N ALA A 29 -8.06 -19.98 8.18
CA ALA A 29 -8.54 -19.02 7.22
C ALA A 29 -7.61 -17.82 7.37
N VAL A 30 -6.59 -17.74 6.50
CA VAL A 30 -5.75 -16.54 6.36
C VAL A 30 -6.70 -15.40 6.09
N SER A 31 -6.92 -14.58 7.09
CA SER A 31 -7.69 -13.34 6.97
C SER A 31 -7.09 -12.55 5.81
N PRO A 32 -7.89 -12.02 4.86
CA PRO A 32 -7.36 -11.21 3.78
C PRO A 32 -6.54 -10.10 4.40
N GLN A 33 -5.22 -10.16 4.24
CA GLN A 33 -4.33 -9.13 4.76
C GLN A 33 -4.65 -7.83 4.03
N ALA A 34 -4.89 -6.75 4.78
CA ALA A 34 -5.14 -5.44 4.19
C ALA A 34 -3.94 -5.06 3.30
N GLU A 35 -4.26 -4.62 2.09
CA GLU A 35 -3.25 -4.15 1.15
C GLU A 35 -2.52 -2.94 1.73
N PRO A 36 -1.18 -2.85 1.63
CA PRO A 36 -0.46 -1.71 2.16
C PRO A 36 -0.86 -0.42 1.46
N GLU A 37 -1.10 0.62 2.24
CA GLU A 37 -1.43 1.97 1.77
C GLU A 37 -0.14 2.78 1.60
N VAL A 38 0.13 3.23 0.36
CA VAL A 38 1.29 4.03 -0.03
C VAL A 38 0.84 5.38 -0.54
N ILE A 39 1.32 6.46 0.05
CA ILE A 39 0.96 7.81 -0.37
C ILE A 39 2.22 8.56 -0.82
N PHE A 40 2.24 8.98 -2.10
CA PHE A 40 3.27 9.86 -2.65
C PHE A 40 2.94 11.33 -2.36
N ILE A 41 3.95 12.11 -1.94
CA ILE A 41 3.70 13.47 -1.43
C ILE A 41 4.64 14.48 -2.10
N CYS A 42 4.07 15.54 -2.69
CA CYS A 42 4.79 16.71 -3.16
C CYS A 42 4.16 18.01 -2.61
N THR A 43 4.46 19.17 -3.21
CA THR A 43 3.86 20.45 -2.77
C THR A 43 2.37 20.52 -3.11
N GLY A 44 2.06 20.64 -4.40
CA GLY A 44 0.72 20.97 -4.90
C GLY A 44 -0.13 19.79 -5.32
N ASN A 45 0.42 18.57 -5.38
CA ASN A 45 -0.25 17.38 -5.90
C ASN A 45 -0.74 17.50 -7.36
N THR A 46 0.01 18.26 -8.18
CA THR A 46 -0.30 18.49 -9.60
C THR A 46 0.75 17.95 -10.56
N GLY A 47 2.01 17.83 -10.12
CA GLY A 47 3.13 17.36 -10.95
C GLY A 47 3.73 16.05 -10.46
N ARG A 48 4.72 16.13 -9.55
CA ARG A 48 5.58 15.02 -9.13
C ARG A 48 4.84 13.86 -8.48
N SER A 49 4.00 14.12 -7.49
CA SER A 49 3.32 13.04 -6.75
C SER A 49 2.23 12.32 -7.57
N PRO A 50 1.41 12.98 -8.41
CA PRO A 50 0.51 12.25 -9.30
C PRO A 50 1.26 11.50 -10.41
N MET A 51 2.42 11.99 -10.87
CA MET A 51 3.29 11.24 -11.78
C MET A 51 3.80 9.96 -11.11
N ALA A 52 4.26 10.06 -9.87
CA ALA A 52 4.72 8.91 -9.09
C ALA A 52 3.60 7.91 -8.84
N GLU A 53 2.40 8.37 -8.46
CA GLU A 53 1.22 7.53 -8.26
C GLU A 53 0.87 6.73 -9.53
N ALA A 54 0.78 7.42 -10.67
CA ALA A 54 0.40 6.80 -11.93
C ALA A 54 1.40 5.73 -12.40
N LEU A 55 2.70 6.06 -12.37
CA LEU A 55 3.78 5.12 -12.70
C LEU A 55 3.84 3.96 -11.71
N ALA A 56 3.65 4.22 -10.43
CA ALA A 56 3.64 3.18 -9.39
C ALA A 56 2.47 2.22 -9.55
N LYS A 57 1.26 2.71 -9.85
CA LYS A 57 0.09 1.88 -10.13
C LYS A 57 0.32 0.96 -11.33
N GLN A 58 0.86 1.49 -12.42
CA GLN A 58 1.19 0.67 -13.60
C GLN A 58 2.24 -0.39 -13.25
N LEU A 59 3.28 -0.02 -12.51
CA LEU A 59 4.33 -0.95 -12.10
C LEU A 59 3.81 -2.04 -11.16
N ALA A 60 2.97 -1.69 -10.20
CA ALA A 60 2.34 -2.65 -9.29
C ALA A 60 1.44 -3.63 -10.04
N ALA A 61 0.64 -3.16 -11.00
CA ALA A 61 -0.21 -4.00 -11.84
C ALA A 61 0.63 -4.99 -12.66
N ASN A 62 1.70 -4.53 -13.31
CA ASN A 62 2.58 -5.36 -14.13
C ASN A 62 3.30 -6.46 -13.33
N ASN A 63 3.54 -6.22 -12.04
CA ASN A 63 4.20 -7.17 -11.14
C ASN A 63 3.23 -7.95 -10.24
N HIS A 64 1.92 -7.74 -10.39
CA HIS A 64 0.88 -8.34 -9.56
C HIS A 64 1.04 -8.04 -8.06
N TRP A 65 1.62 -6.88 -7.73
CA TRP A 65 1.75 -6.42 -6.34
C TRP A 65 0.45 -5.78 -5.88
N LYS A 66 -0.09 -6.30 -4.80
CA LYS A 66 -1.31 -5.78 -4.20
C LYS A 66 -0.96 -4.67 -3.20
N MET A 67 -1.34 -3.45 -3.52
CA MET A 67 -1.15 -2.26 -2.68
C MET A 67 -2.08 -1.13 -3.13
N ASN A 68 -2.55 -0.34 -2.18
CA ASN A 68 -3.29 0.88 -2.45
C ASN A 68 -2.30 2.02 -2.63
N ILE A 69 -2.37 2.72 -3.77
CA ILE A 69 -1.44 3.78 -4.11
C ILE A 69 -2.21 5.06 -4.36
N GLU A 70 -1.86 6.10 -3.63
CA GLU A 70 -2.46 7.43 -3.75
C GLU A 70 -1.40 8.53 -3.76
N SER A 71 -1.80 9.76 -4.03
CA SER A 71 -0.93 10.92 -3.89
C SER A 71 -1.62 12.10 -3.21
N ARG A 72 -0.83 12.94 -2.53
CA ARG A 72 -1.30 14.13 -1.80
C ARG A 72 -0.32 15.28 -1.93
N GLY A 73 -0.81 16.48 -1.58
CA GLY A 73 0.01 17.69 -1.49
C GLY A 73 0.12 18.20 -0.05
N VAL A 74 1.28 18.72 0.31
CA VAL A 74 1.47 19.41 1.60
C VAL A 74 1.04 20.87 1.57
N ASN A 75 0.73 21.41 0.38
CA ASN A 75 0.28 22.79 0.19
C ASN A 75 -0.47 22.92 -1.15
N VAL A 76 -1.66 22.38 -1.22
CA VAL A 76 -2.50 22.39 -2.42
C VAL A 76 -3.11 23.76 -2.62
N ASN A 77 -2.98 24.30 -3.85
CA ASN A 77 -3.69 25.50 -4.26
C ASN A 77 -5.10 25.10 -4.74
N PRO A 78 -6.19 25.53 -4.07
CA PRO A 78 -7.54 25.15 -4.46
C PRO A 78 -7.99 25.65 -5.84
N LYS A 79 -7.22 26.61 -6.43
CA LYS A 79 -7.49 27.13 -7.79
C LYS A 79 -6.75 26.35 -8.87
N GLU A 80 -5.82 25.47 -8.51
CA GLU A 80 -4.94 24.72 -9.43
C GLU A 80 -4.95 23.24 -9.07
N THR A 81 -6.10 22.58 -9.27
CA THR A 81 -6.28 21.19 -8.86
C THR A 81 -6.07 20.17 -9.97
N THR A 82 -5.97 20.61 -11.23
CA THR A 82 -5.70 19.72 -12.37
C THR A 82 -4.22 19.40 -12.47
N PRO A 83 -3.85 18.23 -13.02
CA PRO A 83 -2.44 17.91 -13.24
C PRO A 83 -1.76 18.92 -14.16
N GLU A 84 -0.48 19.18 -13.90
CA GLU A 84 0.38 19.98 -14.76
C GLU A 84 0.39 19.43 -16.19
N LYS A 85 0.35 20.33 -17.19
CA LYS A 85 0.33 19.92 -18.59
C LYS A 85 1.53 19.04 -18.98
N GLY A 86 2.73 19.34 -18.48
CA GLY A 86 3.91 18.51 -18.72
C GLY A 86 3.76 17.10 -18.16
N THR A 87 3.22 16.95 -16.96
CA THR A 87 2.92 15.65 -16.35
C THR A 87 1.91 14.87 -17.18
N GLN A 88 0.80 15.52 -17.60
CA GLN A 88 -0.22 14.87 -18.44
C GLN A 88 0.36 14.42 -19.79
N THR A 89 1.12 15.28 -20.46
CA THR A 89 1.73 14.97 -21.76
C THR A 89 2.65 13.77 -21.65
N LEU A 90 3.60 13.79 -20.71
CA LEU A 90 4.56 12.71 -20.51
C LEU A 90 3.88 11.37 -20.18
N LEU A 91 2.90 11.37 -19.29
CA LEU A 91 2.20 10.13 -18.92
C LEU A 91 1.34 9.61 -20.07
N LYS A 92 0.71 10.48 -20.84
CA LYS A 92 -0.05 10.10 -22.05
C LYS A 92 0.83 9.43 -23.09
N GLU A 93 2.06 9.91 -23.30
CA GLU A 93 3.06 9.27 -24.19
C GLU A 93 3.45 7.88 -23.69
N ARG A 94 3.35 7.63 -22.39
CA ARG A 94 3.56 6.32 -21.76
C ARG A 94 2.28 5.46 -21.67
N GLY A 95 1.18 5.90 -22.30
CA GLY A 95 -0.11 5.21 -22.30
C GLY A 95 -0.91 5.32 -20.99
N ILE A 96 -0.60 6.30 -20.16
CA ILE A 96 -1.27 6.54 -18.86
C ILE A 96 -2.06 7.83 -18.94
N ASP A 97 -3.37 7.78 -18.71
CA ASP A 97 -4.24 8.94 -18.59
C ASP A 97 -4.47 9.31 -17.12
N ILE A 98 -4.21 10.56 -16.76
CA ILE A 98 -4.49 11.13 -15.46
C ILE A 98 -5.38 12.39 -15.53
N SER A 99 -6.13 12.55 -16.60
CA SER A 99 -7.01 13.72 -16.81
C SER A 99 -8.04 13.92 -15.70
N ASP A 100 -8.47 12.82 -15.07
CA ASP A 100 -9.43 12.82 -13.95
C ASP A 100 -8.78 13.09 -12.58
N HIS A 101 -7.46 13.12 -12.50
CA HIS A 101 -6.79 13.43 -11.24
C HIS A 101 -7.17 14.85 -10.77
N ARG A 102 -7.43 14.96 -9.47
CA ARG A 102 -7.63 16.25 -8.80
C ARG A 102 -6.75 16.31 -7.56
N ALA A 103 -5.98 17.38 -7.45
CA ALA A 103 -5.08 17.59 -6.34
C ALA A 103 -5.82 17.61 -5.00
N GLN A 104 -5.30 16.86 -4.04
CA GLN A 104 -5.84 16.70 -2.70
C GLN A 104 -4.78 17.01 -1.65
N SER A 105 -5.19 17.73 -0.61
CA SER A 105 -4.32 17.97 0.54
C SER A 105 -4.16 16.72 1.38
N LEU A 106 -2.96 16.55 1.95
CA LEU A 106 -2.70 15.51 2.94
C LEU A 106 -3.53 15.77 4.21
N THR A 107 -4.19 14.73 4.73
CA THR A 107 -5.08 14.80 5.89
C THR A 107 -4.60 13.89 7.03
N GLU A 108 -5.14 14.10 8.24
CA GLU A 108 -4.92 13.18 9.36
C GLU A 108 -5.41 11.76 9.08
N GLN A 109 -6.51 11.63 8.32
CA GLN A 109 -7.02 10.33 7.91
C GLN A 109 -6.03 9.61 6.99
N ASP A 110 -5.41 10.33 6.04
CA ASP A 110 -4.34 9.78 5.19
C ASP A 110 -3.16 9.31 6.04
N ILE A 111 -2.76 10.12 7.04
CA ILE A 111 -1.71 9.75 7.98
C ILE A 111 -2.10 8.50 8.77
N ALA A 112 -3.33 8.38 9.23
CA ALA A 112 -3.76 7.23 10.02
C ALA A 112 -3.74 5.91 9.21
N LYS A 113 -4.21 5.94 7.95
CA LYS A 113 -4.33 4.74 7.10
C LYS A 113 -3.01 4.32 6.44
N ALA A 114 -2.13 5.28 6.09
CA ALA A 114 -0.90 4.98 5.36
C ALA A 114 0.11 4.18 6.18
N GLN A 115 0.67 3.14 5.58
CA GLN A 115 1.87 2.45 6.06
C GLN A 115 3.14 3.14 5.57
N TYR A 116 3.10 3.74 4.38
CA TYR A 116 4.24 4.42 3.77
C TYR A 116 3.86 5.79 3.21
N LEU A 117 4.57 6.81 3.63
CA LEU A 117 4.45 8.18 3.16
C LEU A 117 5.76 8.53 2.45
N LEU A 118 5.73 8.58 1.11
CA LEU A 118 6.92 8.74 0.28
C LEU A 118 6.94 10.15 -0.33
N THR A 119 7.80 11.00 0.20
CA THR A 119 7.92 12.40 -0.20
C THR A 119 8.92 12.58 -1.35
N MET A 120 8.69 13.56 -2.20
CA MET A 120 9.58 13.86 -3.33
C MET A 120 10.87 14.56 -2.90
N THR A 121 10.86 15.24 -1.74
CA THR A 121 12.03 15.97 -1.23
C THR A 121 12.11 15.90 0.29
N ALA A 122 13.28 16.21 0.85
CA ALA A 122 13.49 16.33 2.29
C ALA A 122 12.60 17.43 2.90
N SER A 123 12.42 18.56 2.20
CA SER A 123 11.56 19.65 2.69
C SER A 123 10.08 19.23 2.79
N HIS A 124 9.59 18.37 1.89
CA HIS A 124 8.25 17.79 2.02
C HIS A 124 8.16 16.87 3.24
N LYS A 125 9.17 16.02 3.49
CA LYS A 125 9.25 15.14 4.67
C LYS A 125 9.21 15.96 5.96
N GLU A 126 10.03 17.02 6.06
CA GLU A 126 10.05 17.92 7.20
C GLU A 126 8.68 18.57 7.45
N LYS A 127 8.00 19.01 6.37
CA LYS A 127 6.67 19.62 6.47
C LYS A 127 5.62 18.62 6.93
N VAL A 128 5.68 17.37 6.47
CA VAL A 128 4.81 16.28 6.97
C VAL A 128 5.07 16.04 8.46
N LEU A 129 6.32 15.89 8.88
CA LEU A 129 6.68 15.65 10.28
C LEU A 129 6.29 16.81 11.19
N LYS A 130 6.41 18.05 10.71
CA LYS A 130 6.00 19.25 11.47
C LYS A 130 4.50 19.30 11.70
N ASN A 131 3.70 18.99 10.67
CA ASN A 131 2.24 19.06 10.74
C ASN A 131 1.61 17.81 11.36
N TYR A 132 2.28 16.66 11.21
CA TYR A 132 1.82 15.35 11.64
C TYR A 132 2.93 14.56 12.33
N PRO A 133 3.37 14.94 13.56
CA PRO A 133 4.48 14.29 14.27
C PRO A 133 4.29 12.77 14.43
N GLN A 134 3.03 12.31 14.53
CA GLN A 134 2.67 10.90 14.61
C GLN A 134 3.03 10.09 13.35
N SER A 135 3.40 10.75 12.24
CA SER A 135 3.89 10.08 11.03
C SER A 135 5.36 9.63 11.12
N ALA A 136 6.05 9.98 12.20
CA ALA A 136 7.43 9.53 12.42
C ALA A 136 7.53 8.00 12.31
N GLY A 137 8.58 7.52 11.63
CA GLY A 137 8.79 6.09 11.39
C GLY A 137 8.13 5.54 10.12
N LYS A 138 7.19 6.27 9.48
CA LYS A 138 6.57 5.86 8.21
C LYS A 138 6.68 6.90 7.09
N VAL A 139 7.31 8.05 7.34
CA VAL A 139 7.58 9.07 6.33
C VAL A 139 9.06 9.07 5.93
N PHE A 140 9.31 8.95 4.63
CA PHE A 140 10.63 8.89 4.02
C PHE A 140 10.65 9.75 2.76
N THR A 141 11.82 10.22 2.30
CA THR A 141 11.92 10.60 0.91
C THR A 141 11.94 9.35 0.03
N LEU A 142 11.47 9.45 -1.22
CA LEU A 142 11.45 8.30 -2.12
C LEU A 142 12.86 7.74 -2.35
N ALA A 143 13.87 8.58 -2.52
CA ALA A 143 15.26 8.17 -2.70
C ALA A 143 15.85 7.50 -1.43
N GLU A 144 15.55 8.05 -0.25
CA GLU A 144 15.93 7.44 1.04
C GLU A 144 15.32 6.05 1.18
N PHE A 145 14.02 5.92 0.94
CA PHE A 145 13.32 4.65 1.07
C PHE A 145 13.81 3.60 0.05
N ALA A 146 13.98 4.00 -1.20
CA ALA A 146 14.40 3.12 -2.28
C ALA A 146 15.84 2.63 -2.15
N LYS A 147 16.78 3.56 -1.93
CA LYS A 147 18.23 3.30 -2.04
C LYS A 147 19.07 3.81 -0.87
N ASN A 148 18.45 4.34 0.16
CA ASN A 148 19.13 4.99 1.29
C ASN A 148 19.97 6.22 0.85
N GLU A 149 19.51 6.93 -0.18
CA GLU A 149 20.15 8.11 -0.73
C GLU A 149 19.52 9.39 -0.17
N GLN A 150 20.35 10.35 0.25
CA GLN A 150 19.92 11.70 0.65
C GLN A 150 19.81 12.59 -0.58
N LYS A 151 18.78 12.34 -1.41
CA LYS A 151 18.60 13.03 -2.68
C LYS A 151 17.14 13.43 -2.89
N ASP A 152 16.95 14.65 -3.29
CA ASP A 152 15.65 15.18 -3.69
C ASP A 152 15.37 14.88 -5.17
N LEU A 153 14.11 14.67 -5.52
CA LEU A 153 13.67 14.69 -6.90
C LEU A 153 13.60 16.16 -7.37
N ASP A 154 13.97 16.37 -8.62
CA ASP A 154 13.90 17.69 -9.25
C ASP A 154 12.45 18.23 -9.25
N ASP A 155 12.32 19.55 -9.38
CA ASP A 155 11.02 20.19 -9.55
C ASP A 155 10.85 20.65 -11.00
N PRO A 156 9.92 20.07 -11.78
CA PRO A 156 9.71 20.43 -13.17
C PRO A 156 8.74 21.60 -13.35
N TRP A 157 8.09 22.07 -12.27
CA TRP A 157 7.05 23.08 -12.36
C TRP A 157 7.52 24.34 -13.07
N GLY A 158 6.77 24.77 -14.10
CA GLY A 158 7.07 25.94 -14.90
C GLY A 158 8.28 25.80 -15.84
N LYS A 159 8.84 24.60 -15.98
CA LYS A 159 10.00 24.32 -16.85
C LYS A 159 9.58 23.62 -18.15
N PRO A 160 10.49 23.56 -19.15
CA PRO A 160 10.28 22.81 -20.38
C PRO A 160 10.15 21.31 -20.14
N MET A 161 9.75 20.56 -21.19
CA MET A 161 9.40 19.15 -21.12
C MET A 161 10.54 18.24 -20.66
N ASP A 162 11.79 18.57 -20.99
CA ASP A 162 13.00 17.87 -20.55
C ASP A 162 13.11 17.76 -19.01
N ALA A 163 12.62 18.78 -18.29
CA ALA A 163 12.56 18.71 -16.83
C ALA A 163 11.57 17.67 -16.32
N TYR A 164 10.43 17.48 -16.98
CA TYR A 164 9.46 16.42 -16.67
C TYR A 164 10.02 15.04 -16.99
N GLU A 165 10.70 14.91 -18.14
CA GLU A 165 11.39 13.66 -18.52
C GLU A 165 12.47 13.28 -17.51
N LYS A 166 13.22 14.26 -17.01
CA LYS A 166 14.22 14.03 -15.96
C LYS A 166 13.60 13.52 -14.66
N VAL A 167 12.49 14.10 -14.23
CA VAL A 167 11.75 13.63 -13.04
C VAL A 167 11.20 12.21 -13.26
N ALA A 168 10.65 11.94 -14.44
CA ALA A 168 10.18 10.61 -14.77
C ALA A 168 11.32 9.57 -14.71
N SER A 169 12.49 9.89 -15.24
CA SER A 169 13.69 9.03 -15.16
C SER A 169 14.15 8.78 -13.71
N GLN A 170 14.05 9.80 -12.85
CA GLN A 170 14.30 9.62 -11.42
C GLN A 170 13.28 8.69 -10.79
N LEU A 171 11.98 8.83 -11.11
CA LEU A 171 10.92 7.94 -10.65
C LEU A 171 11.13 6.52 -11.16
N ASP A 172 11.47 6.33 -12.44
CA ASP A 172 11.80 5.02 -13.03
C ASP A 172 12.96 4.31 -12.30
N THR A 173 13.87 5.10 -11.70
CA THR A 173 14.99 4.57 -10.91
C THR A 173 14.55 4.12 -9.51
N TYR A 174 13.70 4.88 -8.84
CA TYR A 174 13.39 4.66 -7.43
C TYR A 174 12.13 3.82 -7.21
N LEU A 175 11.08 3.97 -8.03
CA LEU A 175 9.80 3.28 -7.83
C LEU A 175 9.93 1.76 -7.81
N PRO A 176 10.65 1.09 -8.74
CA PRO A 176 10.77 -0.36 -8.71
C PRO A 176 11.36 -0.89 -7.41
N LEU A 177 12.38 -0.21 -6.89
CA LEU A 177 13.04 -0.59 -5.64
C LEU A 177 12.15 -0.34 -4.41
N ALA A 178 11.48 0.80 -4.37
CA ALA A 178 10.58 1.15 -3.28
C ALA A 178 9.39 0.18 -3.22
N LEU A 179 8.71 -0.04 -4.34
CA LEU A 179 7.53 -0.91 -4.37
C LEU A 179 7.87 -2.39 -4.14
N ALA A 180 9.02 -2.87 -4.63
CA ALA A 180 9.49 -4.22 -4.34
C ALA A 180 9.74 -4.42 -2.82
N LYS A 181 10.34 -3.43 -2.14
CA LYS A 181 10.52 -3.47 -0.68
C LYS A 181 9.17 -3.52 0.05
N ILE A 182 8.19 -2.72 -0.39
CA ILE A 182 6.85 -2.71 0.20
C ILE A 182 6.15 -4.05 -0.03
N ALA A 183 6.19 -4.58 -1.26
CA ALA A 183 5.59 -5.86 -1.60
C ALA A 183 6.21 -7.05 -0.84
N ALA A 184 7.51 -6.98 -0.52
CA ALA A 184 8.22 -7.99 0.25
C ALA A 184 8.05 -7.83 1.78
N ALA A 185 7.60 -6.66 2.26
CA ALA A 185 7.37 -6.43 3.68
C ALA A 185 6.20 -7.28 4.18
N LYS A 186 6.42 -8.04 5.27
CA LYS A 186 5.31 -8.70 5.94
C LYS A 186 4.41 -7.62 6.55
N PRO A 187 3.08 -7.77 6.45
CA PRO A 187 2.19 -6.83 7.11
C PRO A 187 2.51 -6.77 8.61
N ALA A 188 2.45 -5.57 9.16
CA ALA A 188 2.58 -5.38 10.59
C ALA A 188 1.47 -6.19 11.30
N LYS A 189 1.87 -6.99 12.29
CA LYS A 189 0.94 -7.75 13.11
C LYS A 189 0.12 -6.83 13.99
#